data_eca81a5e9a2833f8a1e1cebb9668bf52
#
_entry.id   eca81a5e9a2833f8a1e1cebb9668bf52
#
_cell.length_a   1.000
_cell.length_b   1.000
_cell.length_c   1.000
_cell.angle_alpha   90.00
_cell.angle_beta   90.00
_cell.angle_gamma   90.00
#
_symmetry.space_group_name_H-M   'P 1'
#
loop_
_entity.id
_entity.type
_entity.pdbx_description
1 polymer ?
#
loop_
_entity_poly.entity_id
_entity_poly.type
_entity_poly.pdbx_seq_one_letter_code
_entity_poly.pdbx_strand_id
1 'polypeptide(L)'
;MRFAAPTALGNTWCKAGAVLAIGLLGLLPFRVQAQEEAGREPTDTATAAEGAYPNDIAGEFTPAKGFDIAKTKIASLNISFYGLFRYMNQTPGTQTFTDHLGRERAVKARNDLNWHRTFVWLTGFFYDPKFRYNISLWSLPTTQQTLLFGNLQYRFNKAIGIGVGIAPNLTARSVQGSWPFWGSSDRQMAEDFFRGGFSSGFFVTGQPIDKFWYTASVNTNISQLGTTASNDTRDMAYSASVVWRPSTGEFGPRNGLGDFEYHTKLATQFGASAAHSREARYASETAPPNATQIKLSDGVNPFELDALATGVTVEKLDYDLLALDGGFKYRGFSFQSEFYIRKLSDFLANGPVPLESIVDKGFQVQGMHMVVPRLVGVYLTYGQLFDQFERDPWEISGGASFYPSRTRSWRVNLHLIKVEKSPAASNFGFYTSGQSGTTISIGTDILL
;
A
#
# COMPACT_ATOMS: atom_id res chain seq x y z
N MET A 1 -64.69 28.05 0.71
CA MET A 1 -64.34 28.64 -0.58
C MET A 1 -63.08 27.93 -1.04
N ARG A 2 -63.12 26.85 -1.88
CA ARG A 2 -63.02 26.84 -3.34
C ARG A 2 -61.89 27.78 -3.81
N PHE A 3 -60.76 27.36 -4.45
CA PHE A 3 -60.53 26.55 -5.67
C PHE A 3 -59.06 26.11 -5.66
N ALA A 4 -58.68 24.96 -5.99
CA ALA A 4 -58.51 24.22 -7.24
C ALA A 4 -57.03 24.21 -7.72
N ALA A 5 -56.49 23.01 -7.88
CA ALA A 5 -55.26 22.73 -8.63
C ALA A 5 -55.42 22.97 -10.13
N PRO A 6 -54.36 23.06 -10.90
CA PRO A 6 -54.10 21.92 -11.78
C PRO A 6 -52.61 21.52 -11.95
N THR A 7 -52.49 20.25 -12.20
CA THR A 7 -51.51 19.45 -12.95
C THR A 7 -50.74 20.15 -14.07
N ALA A 8 -49.43 19.88 -14.15
CA ALA A 8 -48.76 19.68 -15.44
C ALA A 8 -47.50 18.80 -15.26
N LEU A 9 -47.53 17.67 -15.90
CA LEU A 9 -46.38 16.84 -16.28
C LEU A 9 -45.46 17.64 -17.21
N GLY A 10 -44.15 17.55 -16.97
CA GLY A 10 -43.14 18.10 -17.84
C GLY A 10 -41.85 17.28 -17.75
N ASN A 11 -41.70 16.34 -18.68
CA ASN A 11 -40.46 15.67 -19.02
C ASN A 11 -39.32 16.67 -19.23
N THR A 12 -38.17 16.41 -18.61
CA THR A 12 -36.88 16.88 -19.14
C THR A 12 -35.79 15.86 -18.88
N TRP A 13 -35.73 14.93 -19.78
CA TRP A 13 -34.49 14.28 -20.18
C TRP A 13 -33.73 15.31 -21.01
N CYS A 14 -32.58 15.76 -20.55
CA CYS A 14 -31.45 16.29 -21.30
C CYS A 14 -30.55 17.11 -20.38
N LYS A 15 -29.40 16.59 -20.03
CA LYS A 15 -28.10 17.27 -19.89
C LYS A 15 -27.09 16.40 -19.10
N ALA A 16 -26.79 15.26 -19.67
CA ALA A 16 -25.58 14.54 -19.32
C ALA A 16 -24.81 14.24 -20.62
N GLY A 17 -24.29 15.30 -21.24
CA GLY A 17 -23.61 15.17 -22.52
C GLY A 17 -22.82 16.42 -22.86
N ALA A 18 -21.85 16.80 -22.05
CA ALA A 18 -20.89 17.82 -22.45
C ALA A 18 -19.71 17.89 -21.45
N VAL A 19 -18.88 16.86 -21.37
CA VAL A 19 -17.46 16.96 -20.94
C VAL A 19 -16.71 15.74 -21.50
N LEU A 20 -16.77 15.50 -22.78
CA LEU A 20 -15.95 14.47 -23.45
C LEU A 20 -15.47 15.03 -24.80
N ALA A 21 -14.92 16.23 -24.80
CA ALA A 21 -14.36 16.86 -26.00
C ALA A 21 -13.20 17.79 -25.67
N ILE A 22 -12.21 17.31 -24.90
CA ILE A 22 -10.87 17.92 -24.86
C ILE A 22 -9.87 16.74 -24.80
N GLY A 23 -9.48 16.24 -25.95
CA GLY A 23 -8.50 15.14 -26.01
C GLY A 23 -8.17 14.66 -27.42
N LEU A 24 -8.59 15.37 -28.45
CA LEU A 24 -8.34 14.99 -29.85
C LEU A 24 -7.88 16.17 -30.68
N LEU A 25 -6.77 16.79 -30.30
CA LEU A 25 -6.04 17.74 -31.15
C LEU A 25 -4.55 17.58 -30.86
N GLY A 26 -3.87 16.83 -31.71
CA GLY A 26 -2.41 16.66 -31.63
C GLY A 26 -1.83 15.42 -32.30
N LEU A 27 -2.54 14.79 -33.23
CA LEU A 27 -1.94 13.78 -34.11
C LEU A 27 -1.41 14.44 -35.38
N LEU A 28 -0.29 15.19 -35.25
CA LEU A 28 0.60 15.42 -36.37
C LEU A 28 1.55 14.23 -36.50
N PRO A 29 1.76 13.66 -37.68
CA PRO A 29 2.64 12.55 -37.87
C PRO A 29 4.09 13.04 -37.82
N PHE A 30 4.72 12.98 -36.63
CA PHE A 30 6.15 12.94 -36.54
C PHE A 30 6.61 11.61 -37.14
N ARG A 31 7.08 11.62 -38.41
CA ARG A 31 7.92 10.56 -38.92
C ARG A 31 9.25 10.58 -38.15
N VAL A 32 9.29 9.83 -37.06
CA VAL A 32 10.56 9.38 -36.50
C VAL A 32 11.01 8.24 -37.39
N GLN A 33 12.08 8.51 -38.15
CA GLN A 33 12.83 7.45 -38.80
C GLN A 33 13.25 6.46 -37.72
N ALA A 34 12.62 5.29 -37.73
CA ALA A 34 13.09 4.13 -37.03
C ALA A 34 14.41 3.74 -37.69
N GLN A 35 15.52 4.14 -37.10
CA GLN A 35 16.79 3.48 -37.35
C GLN A 35 16.60 2.07 -36.77
N GLU A 36 16.59 1.07 -37.66
CA GLU A 36 16.77 -0.32 -37.36
C GLU A 36 18.05 -0.52 -36.57
N GLU A 37 18.00 -0.52 -35.27
CA GLU A 37 18.94 -1.28 -34.45
C GLU A 37 18.49 -2.74 -34.44
N ALA A 38 18.69 -3.40 -35.55
CA ALA A 38 18.68 -4.85 -35.65
C ALA A 38 19.85 -5.39 -34.78
N GLY A 39 19.52 -6.25 -33.82
CA GLY A 39 20.42 -7.22 -33.24
C GLY A 39 21.23 -6.77 -32.03
N ARG A 40 20.54 -6.35 -30.94
CA ARG A 40 20.99 -6.68 -29.59
C ARG A 40 19.99 -7.65 -29.00
N GLU A 41 20.37 -8.92 -28.96
CA GLU A 41 19.77 -9.85 -28.00
C GLU A 41 19.75 -9.18 -26.65
N PRO A 42 18.62 -9.24 -25.90
CA PRO A 42 18.62 -8.77 -24.52
C PRO A 42 19.66 -9.61 -23.80
N THR A 43 20.78 -9.01 -23.48
CA THR A 43 21.77 -9.62 -22.61
C THR A 43 21.05 -10.04 -21.33
N ASP A 44 21.09 -11.31 -21.07
CA ASP A 44 20.46 -12.08 -19.97
C ASP A 44 21.17 -11.77 -18.62
N THR A 45 21.41 -10.49 -18.36
CA THR A 45 22.03 -9.96 -17.15
C THR A 45 21.23 -8.80 -16.60
N ALA A 46 19.97 -9.08 -16.25
CA ALA A 46 19.39 -8.37 -15.13
C ALA A 46 19.86 -9.03 -13.80
N THR A 47 21.14 -9.17 -13.62
CA THR A 47 21.70 -9.03 -12.30
C THR A 47 21.27 -7.65 -11.86
N ALA A 48 20.29 -7.57 -10.95
CA ALA A 48 19.99 -6.34 -10.24
C ALA A 48 21.34 -5.78 -9.82
N ALA A 49 21.76 -4.71 -10.45
CA ALA A 49 23.06 -4.12 -10.18
C ALA A 49 23.08 -3.88 -8.66
N GLU A 50 24.00 -4.51 -7.97
CA GLU A 50 24.28 -4.20 -6.57
C GLU A 50 24.47 -2.68 -6.51
N GLY A 51 23.45 -1.95 -6.05
CA GLY A 51 23.47 -0.49 -5.99
C GLY A 51 22.33 0.24 -6.70
N ALA A 52 21.41 -0.44 -7.43
CA ALA A 52 20.27 0.24 -8.04
C ALA A 52 19.29 0.85 -7.02
N TYR A 53 19.23 0.27 -5.83
CA TYR A 53 18.45 0.75 -4.70
C TYR A 53 19.28 0.64 -3.42
N PRO A 54 19.91 1.73 -2.97
CA PRO A 54 20.88 1.68 -1.88
C PRO A 54 20.28 1.25 -0.54
N ASN A 55 18.95 1.25 -0.40
CA ASN A 55 18.25 0.82 0.80
C ASN A 55 16.94 0.12 0.45
N ASP A 56 16.99 -1.17 0.18
CA ASP A 56 15.86 -2.03 -0.19
C ASP A 56 15.13 -2.67 1.00
N ILE A 57 15.57 -2.39 2.22
CA ILE A 57 15.08 -3.01 3.45
C ILE A 57 13.98 -2.18 4.13
N ALA A 58 13.91 -0.89 3.82
CA ALA A 58 12.97 0.03 4.48
C ALA A 58 11.49 -0.16 4.07
N GLY A 59 11.17 -1.23 3.39
CA GLY A 59 9.81 -1.58 2.99
C GLY A 59 9.20 -0.50 2.10
N GLU A 60 8.03 -0.01 2.46
CA GLU A 60 7.31 1.03 1.73
C GLU A 60 8.11 2.32 1.56
N PHE A 61 9.07 2.58 2.45
CA PHE A 61 9.92 3.77 2.37
C PHE A 61 11.21 3.54 1.58
N THR A 62 11.33 2.46 0.84
CA THR A 62 12.48 2.19 -0.01
C THR A 62 12.57 3.23 -1.13
N PRO A 63 13.72 3.91 -1.29
CA PRO A 63 13.89 4.96 -2.29
C PRO A 63 13.86 4.40 -3.72
N ALA A 64 13.58 5.27 -4.68
CA ALA A 64 13.81 5.01 -6.08
C ALA A 64 15.31 5.07 -6.42
N LYS A 65 15.65 4.97 -7.71
CA LYS A 65 17.03 5.06 -8.17
C LYS A 65 17.66 6.42 -7.82
N GLY A 66 16.93 7.51 -8.02
CA GLY A 66 17.36 8.86 -7.71
C GLY A 66 18.58 9.35 -8.47
N PHE A 67 19.18 10.37 -7.90
CA PHE A 67 20.35 11.06 -8.43
C PHE A 67 21.47 11.01 -7.40
N ASP A 68 22.66 10.56 -7.81
CA ASP A 68 23.86 10.64 -6.98
C ASP A 68 24.36 12.09 -6.93
N ILE A 69 24.23 12.74 -5.79
CA ILE A 69 24.65 14.13 -5.57
C ILE A 69 26.13 14.18 -5.21
N ALA A 70 26.57 13.26 -4.38
CA ALA A 70 27.96 13.15 -3.95
C ALA A 70 28.36 11.69 -3.72
N LYS A 71 29.58 11.35 -4.14
CA LYS A 71 30.17 10.03 -3.89
C LYS A 71 31.67 10.16 -3.69
N THR A 72 32.11 9.82 -2.50
CA THR A 72 33.52 9.79 -2.11
C THR A 72 33.91 8.39 -1.63
N LYS A 73 35.13 8.20 -1.19
CA LYS A 73 35.57 6.93 -0.60
C LYS A 73 34.92 6.67 0.78
N ILE A 74 34.54 7.72 1.51
CA ILE A 74 34.05 7.64 2.88
C ILE A 74 32.59 8.04 3.05
N ALA A 75 31.91 8.52 2.01
CA ALA A 75 30.50 8.91 2.08
C ALA A 75 29.85 9.00 0.71
N SER A 76 28.56 8.78 0.66
CA SER A 76 27.74 9.09 -0.53
C SER A 76 26.41 9.69 -0.13
N LEU A 77 25.81 10.45 -1.05
CA LEU A 77 24.48 11.01 -0.94
C LEU A 77 23.75 10.82 -2.27
N ASN A 78 22.63 10.14 -2.22
CA ASN A 78 21.66 10.01 -3.30
C ASN A 78 20.35 10.67 -2.87
N ILE A 79 19.70 11.37 -3.79
CA ILE A 79 18.37 11.96 -3.59
C ILE A 79 17.41 11.32 -4.57
N SER A 80 16.29 10.80 -4.07
CA SER A 80 15.20 10.29 -4.88
C SER A 80 13.86 10.90 -4.47
N PHE A 81 12.88 10.85 -5.36
CA PHE A 81 11.61 11.55 -5.22
C PHE A 81 10.46 10.69 -5.69
N TYR A 82 9.33 10.77 -4.99
CA TYR A 82 8.03 10.29 -5.44
C TYR A 82 6.98 11.35 -5.22
N GLY A 83 6.15 11.60 -6.23
CA GLY A 83 4.99 12.49 -6.13
C GLY A 83 3.77 11.87 -6.79
N LEU A 84 2.60 11.99 -6.14
CA LEU A 84 1.31 11.54 -6.67
C LEU A 84 0.31 12.68 -6.65
N PHE A 85 -0.20 13.03 -7.82
CA PHE A 85 -1.38 13.88 -8.00
C PHE A 85 -2.56 12.99 -8.40
N ARG A 86 -3.73 13.16 -7.74
CA ARG A 86 -4.87 12.27 -7.93
C ARG A 86 -6.21 13.00 -7.84
N TYR A 87 -7.09 12.72 -8.80
CA TYR A 87 -8.53 12.90 -8.69
C TYR A 87 -9.18 11.60 -8.26
N MET A 88 -10.15 11.67 -7.35
CA MET A 88 -10.94 10.53 -6.93
C MET A 88 -12.38 10.95 -6.65
N ASN A 89 -13.35 10.14 -7.08
CA ASN A 89 -14.76 10.34 -6.80
C ASN A 89 -15.42 9.02 -6.41
N GLN A 90 -16.06 9.00 -5.25
CA GLN A 90 -16.81 7.88 -4.70
C GLN A 90 -18.30 8.11 -4.86
N THR A 91 -19.01 7.14 -5.42
CA THR A 91 -20.46 7.19 -5.63
C THR A 91 -21.15 5.96 -5.04
N PRO A 92 -22.35 6.11 -4.39
CA PRO A 92 -23.08 7.36 -4.16
C PRO A 92 -22.36 8.26 -3.13
N GLY A 93 -22.53 9.58 -3.28
CA GLY A 93 -21.91 10.59 -2.41
C GLY A 93 -22.50 10.64 -0.99
N THR A 94 -23.75 10.23 -0.82
CA THR A 94 -24.42 10.13 0.48
C THR A 94 -24.87 8.69 0.68
N GLN A 95 -24.42 8.06 1.76
CA GLN A 95 -24.79 6.70 2.15
C GLN A 95 -24.58 6.49 3.63
N THR A 96 -25.26 5.51 4.18
CA THR A 96 -25.09 5.02 5.55
C THR A 96 -24.79 3.52 5.53
N PHE A 97 -24.25 3.01 6.61
CA PHE A 97 -24.08 1.58 6.84
C PHE A 97 -24.42 1.25 8.29
N THR A 98 -24.80 0.01 8.52
CA THR A 98 -25.02 -0.53 9.86
C THR A 98 -23.74 -1.21 10.35
N ASP A 99 -23.22 -0.81 11.50
CA ASP A 99 -22.06 -1.43 12.12
C ASP A 99 -22.43 -2.81 12.74
N HIS A 100 -21.42 -3.54 13.21
CA HIS A 100 -21.63 -4.88 13.79
C HIS A 100 -22.46 -4.89 15.09
N LEU A 101 -22.69 -3.75 15.74
CA LEU A 101 -23.58 -3.58 16.88
C LEU A 101 -24.98 -3.09 16.50
N GLY A 102 -25.31 -3.04 15.19
CA GLY A 102 -26.61 -2.62 14.69
C GLY A 102 -26.84 -1.10 14.66
N ARG A 103 -25.79 -0.28 14.80
CA ARG A 103 -25.90 1.18 14.78
C ARG A 103 -25.72 1.72 13.37
N GLU A 104 -26.56 2.69 13.00
CA GLU A 104 -26.41 3.38 11.72
C GLU A 104 -25.29 4.41 11.80
N ARG A 105 -24.41 4.39 10.80
CA ARG A 105 -23.26 5.30 10.65
C ARG A 105 -23.22 5.90 9.25
N ALA A 106 -22.85 7.18 9.17
CA ALA A 106 -22.67 7.86 7.89
C ALA A 106 -21.34 7.50 7.24
N VAL A 107 -21.37 7.23 5.95
CA VAL A 107 -20.15 7.09 5.14
C VAL A 107 -19.68 8.45 4.68
N LYS A 108 -18.43 8.78 4.93
CA LYS A 108 -17.78 10.01 4.46
C LYS A 108 -17.22 9.81 3.05
N ALA A 109 -18.12 9.66 2.06
CA ALA A 109 -17.73 9.50 0.67
C ALA A 109 -16.90 10.68 0.17
N ARG A 110 -15.92 10.41 -0.68
CA ARG A 110 -14.91 11.38 -1.11
C ARG A 110 -15.12 11.80 -2.56
N ASN A 111 -14.90 13.08 -2.83
CA ASN A 111 -14.74 13.66 -4.15
C ASN A 111 -13.63 14.70 -4.05
N ASP A 112 -12.42 14.33 -4.39
CA ASP A 112 -11.24 15.16 -4.16
C ASP A 112 -10.30 15.18 -5.36
N LEU A 113 -9.62 16.31 -5.51
CA LEU A 113 -8.56 16.53 -6.48
C LEU A 113 -7.39 17.18 -5.74
N ASN A 114 -6.30 16.48 -5.57
CA ASN A 114 -5.20 16.98 -4.75
C ASN A 114 -3.82 16.41 -5.15
N TRP A 115 -2.79 17.12 -4.71
CA TRP A 115 -1.45 16.57 -4.60
C TRP A 115 -1.44 15.63 -3.38
N HIS A 116 -1.51 14.35 -3.67
CA HIS A 116 -1.91 13.37 -2.67
C HIS A 116 -0.80 12.99 -1.69
N ARG A 117 0.42 12.75 -2.20
CA ARG A 117 1.59 12.45 -1.37
C ARG A 117 2.89 12.81 -2.05
N THR A 118 3.89 13.12 -1.24
CA THR A 118 5.26 13.34 -1.65
C THR A 118 6.21 12.57 -0.76
N PHE A 119 7.20 11.93 -1.36
CA PHE A 119 8.36 11.40 -0.65
C PHE A 119 9.63 12.01 -1.23
N VAL A 120 10.55 12.37 -0.34
CA VAL A 120 11.94 12.66 -0.68
C VAL A 120 12.79 11.74 0.18
N TRP A 121 13.69 11.01 -0.44
CA TRP A 121 14.65 10.17 0.25
C TRP A 121 16.06 10.70 0.07
N LEU A 122 16.79 10.75 1.16
CA LEU A 122 18.22 11.00 1.22
C LEU A 122 18.87 9.71 1.67
N THR A 123 19.62 9.07 0.79
CA THR A 123 20.23 7.77 1.07
C THR A 123 21.71 7.77 0.75
N GLY A 124 22.43 6.86 1.37
CA GLY A 124 23.86 6.73 1.11
C GLY A 124 24.56 5.86 2.14
N PHE A 125 25.87 6.03 2.22
CA PHE A 125 26.71 5.39 3.22
C PHE A 125 27.69 6.42 3.82
N PHE A 126 28.26 6.06 4.99
CA PHE A 126 29.36 6.82 5.59
C PHE A 126 30.38 5.85 6.22
N TYR A 127 31.65 6.23 6.17
CA TYR A 127 32.86 5.47 6.51
C TYR A 127 33.07 4.22 5.66
N ASP A 128 32.13 3.30 5.63
CA ASP A 128 32.17 2.02 4.90
C ASP A 128 30.87 1.88 4.11
N PRO A 129 30.89 1.45 2.84
CA PRO A 129 29.68 1.14 2.06
C PRO A 129 28.73 0.13 2.72
N LYS A 130 29.18 -0.62 3.70
CA LYS A 130 28.36 -1.48 4.53
C LYS A 130 27.49 -0.74 5.54
N PHE A 131 27.87 0.50 5.91
CA PHE A 131 27.15 1.32 6.86
C PHE A 131 26.29 2.34 6.11
N ARG A 132 25.02 2.03 5.96
CA ARG A 132 24.06 2.76 5.13
C ARG A 132 23.07 3.55 5.98
N TYR A 133 22.56 4.63 5.42
CA TYR A 133 21.50 5.43 6.01
C TYR A 133 20.40 5.70 5.00
N ASN A 134 19.18 5.86 5.51
CA ASN A 134 18.04 6.41 4.80
C ASN A 134 17.36 7.44 5.68
N ILE A 135 17.19 8.64 5.16
CA ILE A 135 16.37 9.71 5.75
C ILE A 135 15.24 9.96 4.77
N SER A 136 14.01 9.88 5.23
CA SER A 136 12.81 10.03 4.41
C SER A 136 11.97 11.18 4.90
N LEU A 137 11.63 12.09 4.01
CA LEU A 137 10.62 13.12 4.23
C LEU A 137 9.34 12.69 3.51
N TRP A 138 8.29 12.47 4.28
CA TRP A 138 6.98 12.12 3.76
C TRP A 138 5.98 13.22 4.06
N SER A 139 5.45 13.84 3.01
CA SER A 139 4.44 14.88 3.10
C SER A 139 3.10 14.39 2.55
N LEU A 140 2.05 14.65 3.32
CA LEU A 140 0.67 14.29 3.06
C LEU A 140 -0.19 15.55 3.11
N PRO A 141 -0.31 16.30 2.01
CA PRO A 141 -1.10 17.53 1.97
C PRO A 141 -2.56 17.32 2.37
N THR A 142 -3.13 16.15 2.08
CA THR A 142 -4.52 15.79 2.44
C THR A 142 -4.78 15.77 3.94
N THR A 143 -3.78 15.52 4.76
CA THR A 143 -3.86 15.53 6.23
C THR A 143 -3.02 16.63 6.86
N GLN A 144 -2.38 17.46 6.03
CA GLN A 144 -1.46 18.53 6.48
C GLN A 144 -0.31 18.01 7.36
N GLN A 145 0.06 16.75 7.16
CA GLN A 145 1.15 16.12 7.92
C GLN A 145 2.42 16.05 7.09
N THR A 146 3.53 16.34 7.74
CA THR A 146 4.87 16.09 7.21
C THR A 146 5.66 15.31 8.26
N LEU A 147 6.20 14.18 7.87
CA LEU A 147 6.91 13.26 8.74
C LEU A 147 8.35 13.14 8.26
N LEU A 148 9.28 13.28 9.17
CA LEU A 148 10.69 13.01 8.96
C LEU A 148 11.08 11.77 9.76
N PHE A 149 11.63 10.78 9.10
CA PHE A 149 12.06 9.53 9.73
C PHE A 149 13.23 8.92 8.96
N GLY A 150 13.83 7.89 9.54
CA GLY A 150 14.93 7.23 8.88
C GLY A 150 15.39 5.98 9.61
N ASN A 151 16.38 5.34 9.03
CA ASN A 151 17.05 4.19 9.62
C ASN A 151 18.54 4.18 9.27
N LEU A 152 19.28 3.48 10.10
CA LEU A 152 20.69 3.16 9.93
C LEU A 152 20.81 1.65 9.78
N GLN A 153 21.70 1.20 8.90
CA GLN A 153 21.90 -0.22 8.60
C GLN A 153 23.37 -0.55 8.50
N TYR A 154 23.73 -1.74 8.95
CA TYR A 154 25.04 -2.28 8.73
C TYR A 154 24.95 -3.68 8.13
N ARG A 155 25.56 -3.89 6.95
CA ARG A 155 25.58 -5.18 6.25
C ARG A 155 26.88 -5.89 6.51
N PHE A 156 26.87 -6.92 7.32
CA PHE A 156 28.05 -7.76 7.59
C PHE A 156 28.46 -8.53 6.33
N ASN A 157 27.50 -9.19 5.69
CA ASN A 157 27.66 -9.95 4.45
C ASN A 157 26.29 -10.11 3.75
N LYS A 158 26.21 -10.95 2.70
CA LYS A 158 24.96 -11.22 1.97
C LYS A 158 23.89 -11.88 2.85
N ALA A 159 24.29 -12.71 3.81
CA ALA A 159 23.37 -13.49 4.62
C ALA A 159 22.80 -12.70 5.81
N ILE A 160 23.48 -11.64 6.28
CA ILE A 160 23.07 -10.90 7.47
C ILE A 160 23.42 -9.41 7.38
N GLY A 161 22.44 -8.59 7.59
CA GLY A 161 22.51 -7.16 7.87
C GLY A 161 21.59 -6.82 9.03
N ILE A 162 21.93 -5.79 9.78
CA ILE A 162 21.12 -5.27 10.88
C ILE A 162 20.76 -3.82 10.61
N GLY A 163 19.63 -3.37 11.15
CA GLY A 163 19.22 -1.97 11.06
C GLY A 163 18.43 -1.53 12.28
N VAL A 164 18.44 -0.21 12.49
CA VAL A 164 17.74 0.46 13.60
C VAL A 164 17.12 1.75 13.09
N GLY A 165 15.95 2.09 13.59
CA GLY A 165 15.18 3.28 13.20
C GLY A 165 13.76 2.92 12.84
N ILE A 166 13.14 3.67 11.92
CA ILE A 166 11.81 3.31 11.44
C ILE A 166 11.89 2.04 10.61
N ALA A 167 11.16 1.03 11.04
CA ALA A 167 11.07 -0.29 10.43
C ALA A 167 9.62 -0.64 10.06
N PRO A 168 9.38 -1.36 8.96
CA PRO A 168 8.06 -1.84 8.61
C PRO A 168 7.64 -2.99 9.54
N ASN A 169 6.35 -3.03 9.88
CA ASN A 169 5.74 -4.23 10.42
C ASN A 169 5.36 -5.15 9.26
N LEU A 170 6.01 -6.28 9.14
CA LEU A 170 6.01 -7.17 7.96
C LEU A 170 4.71 -7.98 7.89
N THR A 171 3.60 -7.33 7.55
CA THR A 171 2.26 -7.91 7.56
C THR A 171 1.68 -8.10 6.17
N ALA A 172 2.17 -7.36 5.19
CA ALA A 172 1.69 -7.39 3.82
C ALA A 172 2.85 -7.16 2.85
N ARG A 173 2.71 -7.62 1.64
CA ARG A 173 3.74 -7.56 0.61
C ARG A 173 4.21 -6.14 0.28
N SER A 174 3.31 -5.17 0.22
CA SER A 174 3.70 -3.79 -0.07
C SER A 174 4.57 -3.20 1.02
N VAL A 175 4.32 -3.59 2.27
CA VAL A 175 5.13 -3.18 3.43
C VAL A 175 6.54 -3.75 3.35
N GLN A 176 6.70 -4.87 2.64
CA GLN A 176 8.00 -5.53 2.39
C GLN A 176 8.78 -4.88 1.24
N GLY A 177 8.29 -3.82 0.60
CA GLY A 177 9.03 -3.03 -0.38
C GLY A 177 8.48 -2.99 -1.80
N SER A 178 7.34 -3.59 -2.11
CA SER A 178 6.77 -3.55 -3.47
C SER A 178 6.17 -2.19 -3.86
N TRP A 179 5.83 -1.34 -2.88
CA TRP A 179 5.36 0.02 -3.15
C TRP A 179 6.47 0.88 -3.80
N PRO A 180 6.19 1.75 -4.77
CA PRO A 180 4.92 2.06 -5.44
C PRO A 180 4.75 1.32 -6.78
N PHE A 181 5.31 0.14 -6.96
CA PHE A 181 5.28 -0.63 -8.20
C PHE A 181 4.01 -1.48 -8.27
N TRP A 182 2.84 -0.84 -8.19
CA TRP A 182 1.52 -1.47 -8.34
C TRP A 182 0.92 -1.21 -9.72
N GLY A 183 -0.11 -1.97 -10.09
CA GLY A 183 -0.92 -1.68 -11.26
C GLY A 183 -1.69 -0.36 -11.11
N SER A 184 -2.35 -0.15 -9.97
CA SER A 184 -3.00 1.10 -9.57
C SER A 184 -2.04 2.07 -8.89
N SER A 185 -2.53 3.23 -8.49
CA SER A 185 -1.75 4.23 -7.75
C SER A 185 -1.75 4.00 -6.23
N ASP A 186 -2.52 3.02 -5.74
CA ASP A 186 -2.58 2.66 -4.33
C ASP A 186 -2.95 1.18 -4.12
N ARG A 187 -3.08 0.75 -2.86
CA ARG A 187 -3.37 -0.63 -2.43
C ARG A 187 -4.79 -1.04 -2.73
N GLN A 188 -5.00 -2.34 -2.75
CA GLN A 188 -6.33 -2.97 -2.73
C GLN A 188 -6.91 -2.96 -1.31
N MET A 189 -8.23 -3.15 -1.21
CA MET A 189 -8.97 -3.08 0.05
C MET A 189 -8.48 -4.10 1.10
N ALA A 190 -8.26 -5.35 0.69
CA ALA A 190 -7.80 -6.38 1.61
C ALA A 190 -6.42 -6.04 2.19
N GLU A 191 -5.49 -5.61 1.35
CA GLU A 191 -4.16 -5.18 1.81
C GLU A 191 -4.25 -3.97 2.74
N ASP A 192 -5.07 -2.96 2.40
CA ASP A 192 -5.24 -1.75 3.23
C ASP A 192 -5.83 -2.07 4.61
N PHE A 193 -6.65 -3.11 4.69
CA PHE A 193 -7.26 -3.59 5.94
C PHE A 193 -6.30 -4.41 6.81
N PHE A 194 -5.53 -5.33 6.22
CA PHE A 194 -4.68 -6.25 6.97
C PHE A 194 -3.29 -5.71 7.27
N ARG A 195 -2.80 -4.73 6.50
CA ARG A 195 -1.44 -4.25 6.67
C ARG A 195 -1.23 -3.59 8.05
N GLY A 196 -0.07 -3.83 8.64
CA GLY A 196 0.46 -3.02 9.73
C GLY A 196 1.05 -1.71 9.25
N GLY A 197 1.47 -0.89 10.18
CA GLY A 197 2.15 0.37 9.92
C GLY A 197 3.68 0.24 10.02
N PHE A 198 4.29 1.36 10.32
CA PHE A 198 5.71 1.50 10.56
C PHE A 198 5.91 2.07 11.96
N SER A 199 6.94 1.62 12.66
CA SER A 199 7.30 2.15 13.96
C SER A 199 8.80 2.06 14.20
N SER A 200 9.28 2.71 15.27
CA SER A 200 10.68 2.60 15.66
C SER A 200 11.00 1.18 16.07
N GLY A 201 12.11 0.66 15.56
CA GLY A 201 12.47 -0.72 15.83
C GLY A 201 13.89 -1.08 15.43
N PHE A 202 14.16 -2.36 15.61
CA PHE A 202 15.37 -3.03 15.18
C PHE A 202 14.98 -4.13 14.17
N PHE A 203 15.76 -4.29 13.11
CA PHE A 203 15.50 -5.33 12.13
C PHE A 203 16.77 -6.04 11.66
N VAL A 204 16.61 -7.28 11.27
CA VAL A 204 17.64 -8.14 10.68
C VAL A 204 17.14 -8.61 9.33
N THR A 205 18.01 -8.58 8.33
CA THR A 205 17.65 -9.01 6.98
C THR A 205 18.82 -9.65 6.28
N GLY A 206 18.55 -10.46 5.26
CA GLY A 206 19.60 -11.05 4.44
C GLY A 206 19.12 -12.10 3.46
N GLN A 207 20.09 -12.63 2.73
CA GLN A 207 19.95 -13.74 1.79
C GLN A 207 20.89 -14.88 2.23
N PRO A 208 20.45 -15.76 3.15
CA PRO A 208 21.32 -16.82 3.71
C PRO A 208 21.63 -17.91 2.69
N ILE A 209 20.72 -18.19 1.78
CA ILE A 209 20.91 -19.11 0.66
C ILE A 209 20.44 -18.43 -0.64
N ASP A 210 20.89 -18.91 -1.76
CA ASP A 210 20.51 -18.34 -3.05
C ASP A 210 18.99 -18.36 -3.26
N LYS A 211 18.44 -17.28 -3.86
CA LYS A 211 17.03 -17.12 -4.17
C LYS A 211 16.08 -17.09 -2.96
N PHE A 212 16.60 -16.99 -1.73
CA PHE A 212 15.81 -16.96 -0.51
C PHE A 212 16.24 -15.80 0.39
N TRP A 213 15.30 -14.93 0.74
CA TRP A 213 15.49 -13.75 1.59
C TRP A 213 14.66 -13.86 2.86
N TYR A 214 15.13 -13.24 3.91
CA TYR A 214 14.38 -13.07 5.14
C TYR A 214 14.53 -11.64 5.68
N THR A 215 13.53 -11.21 6.43
CA THR A 215 13.58 -10.03 7.28
C THR A 215 12.82 -10.33 8.56
N ALA A 216 13.34 -9.90 9.70
CA ALA A 216 12.66 -9.97 10.99
C ALA A 216 12.82 -8.63 11.70
N SER A 217 11.82 -8.19 12.44
CA SER A 217 11.85 -6.92 13.15
C SER A 217 11.22 -7.02 14.53
N VAL A 218 11.71 -6.16 15.42
CA VAL A 218 11.13 -5.87 16.72
C VAL A 218 10.88 -4.37 16.77
N ASN A 219 9.62 -3.97 16.86
CA ASN A 219 9.17 -2.60 16.79
C ASN A 219 8.40 -2.22 18.06
N THR A 220 8.24 -0.93 18.31
CA THR A 220 7.48 -0.44 19.48
C THR A 220 6.00 -0.83 19.46
N ASN A 221 5.39 -0.93 18.27
CA ASN A 221 4.01 -1.42 18.07
C ASN A 221 3.76 -1.65 16.59
N ILE A 222 2.54 -2.11 16.24
CA ILE A 222 2.11 -2.30 14.85
C ILE A 222 1.38 -1.10 14.27
N SER A 223 1.10 -0.09 15.09
CA SER A 223 0.34 1.10 14.75
C SER A 223 1.12 2.05 13.85
N GLN A 224 0.57 3.23 13.63
CA GLN A 224 1.16 4.23 12.74
C GLN A 224 2.53 4.71 13.19
N LEU A 225 3.24 5.24 12.20
CA LEU A 225 4.53 5.92 12.26
C LEU A 225 4.82 6.58 13.60
N GLY A 226 5.96 6.19 14.15
CA GLY A 226 6.65 6.94 15.15
C GLY A 226 5.83 7.09 16.42
N THR A 227 5.66 6.04 17.16
CA THR A 227 5.34 6.27 18.54
C THR A 227 6.43 7.07 19.18
N THR A 228 6.05 8.25 19.54
CA THR A 228 6.70 8.92 20.65
C THR A 228 6.60 8.01 21.88
N ALA A 229 7.58 8.11 22.77
CA ALA A 229 7.51 7.44 24.05
C ALA A 229 6.09 7.63 24.63
N SER A 230 5.37 6.56 24.82
CA SER A 230 4.07 6.56 25.46
C SER A 230 4.20 5.99 26.86
N ASN A 231 3.30 6.36 27.71
CA ASN A 231 3.29 5.96 29.12
C ASN A 231 3.19 4.46 29.34
N ASP A 232 2.82 3.68 28.32
CA ASP A 232 2.44 2.28 28.54
C ASP A 232 2.83 1.31 27.44
N THR A 233 3.77 1.67 26.57
CA THR A 233 4.29 0.75 25.54
C THR A 233 5.49 -0.03 26.04
N ARG A 234 5.27 -0.90 27.02
CA ARG A 234 6.26 -1.92 27.39
C ARG A 234 6.22 -3.12 26.46
N ASP A 235 5.10 -3.25 25.77
CA ASP A 235 4.85 -4.34 24.84
C ASP A 235 5.44 -4.00 23.48
N MET A 236 6.08 -4.99 22.84
CA MET A 236 6.73 -4.83 21.53
C MET A 236 5.94 -5.56 20.46
N ALA A 237 6.04 -5.06 19.23
CA ALA A 237 5.60 -5.78 18.05
C ALA A 237 6.75 -6.58 17.46
N TYR A 238 6.46 -7.80 17.07
CA TYR A 238 7.39 -8.73 16.43
C TYR A 238 6.85 -9.06 15.06
N SER A 239 7.68 -8.97 14.03
CA SER A 239 7.29 -9.41 12.70
C SER A 239 8.43 -10.07 11.95
N ALA A 240 8.08 -11.00 11.07
CA ALA A 240 9.03 -11.67 10.21
C ALA A 240 8.43 -11.93 8.83
N SER A 241 9.30 -11.97 7.83
CA SER A 241 8.94 -12.26 6.45
C SER A 241 10.03 -13.09 5.79
N VAL A 242 9.61 -14.02 4.94
CA VAL A 242 10.48 -14.78 4.05
C VAL A 242 10.00 -14.65 2.62
N VAL A 243 10.93 -14.59 1.67
CA VAL A 243 10.66 -14.50 0.24
C VAL A 243 11.54 -15.50 -0.50
N TRP A 244 10.91 -16.32 -1.34
CA TRP A 244 11.58 -17.33 -2.15
C TRP A 244 11.28 -17.13 -3.64
N ARG A 245 12.32 -17.05 -4.48
CA ARG A 245 12.23 -16.84 -5.93
C ARG A 245 12.88 -18.01 -6.68
N PRO A 246 12.20 -19.18 -6.74
CA PRO A 246 12.84 -20.42 -7.19
C PRO A 246 13.30 -20.41 -8.64
N SER A 247 12.59 -19.75 -9.55
CA SER A 247 12.89 -19.82 -10.97
C SER A 247 14.11 -18.98 -11.36
N THR A 248 13.95 -17.67 -11.47
CA THR A 248 15.00 -16.76 -11.96
C THR A 248 15.86 -16.15 -10.84
N GLY A 249 15.42 -16.23 -9.58
CA GLY A 249 16.08 -15.55 -8.46
C GLY A 249 15.77 -14.06 -8.35
N GLU A 250 14.95 -13.51 -9.26
CA GLU A 250 14.50 -12.13 -9.27
C GLU A 250 12.99 -12.04 -9.58
N PHE A 251 12.38 -10.88 -9.36
CA PHE A 251 10.95 -10.65 -9.62
C PHE A 251 10.68 -9.21 -10.09
N GLY A 252 11.65 -8.63 -10.80
CA GLY A 252 11.62 -7.24 -11.24
C GLY A 252 11.89 -6.23 -10.13
N PRO A 253 11.91 -4.94 -10.47
CA PRO A 253 12.25 -3.87 -9.53
C PRO A 253 11.37 -3.91 -8.30
N ARG A 254 11.98 -3.95 -7.12
CA ARG A 254 11.32 -3.90 -5.81
C ARG A 254 10.19 -4.91 -5.65
N ASN A 255 10.29 -6.07 -6.32
CA ASN A 255 9.24 -7.10 -6.29
C ASN A 255 7.85 -6.60 -6.67
N GLY A 256 7.80 -5.55 -7.49
CA GLY A 256 6.58 -4.86 -7.85
C GLY A 256 5.55 -5.75 -8.53
N LEU A 257 4.32 -5.29 -8.49
CA LEU A 257 3.20 -5.92 -9.21
C LEU A 257 3.30 -5.53 -10.70
N GLY A 258 2.95 -6.45 -11.58
CA GLY A 258 3.06 -6.24 -13.02
C GLY A 258 4.42 -6.64 -13.58
N ASP A 259 4.43 -6.98 -14.86
CA ASP A 259 5.62 -7.38 -15.61
C ASP A 259 6.07 -6.25 -16.55
N PHE A 260 6.41 -5.10 -15.98
CA PHE A 260 6.90 -3.94 -16.72
C PHE A 260 8.21 -4.23 -17.45
N GLU A 261 9.08 -5.08 -16.86
CA GLU A 261 10.39 -5.45 -17.41
C GLU A 261 10.29 -6.46 -18.56
N TYR A 262 9.12 -7.08 -18.76
CA TYR A 262 8.87 -8.04 -19.83
C TYR A 262 9.75 -9.29 -19.75
N HIS A 263 9.61 -10.05 -18.66
CA HIS A 263 10.41 -11.27 -18.41
C HIS A 263 10.30 -12.28 -19.52
N THR A 264 11.40 -12.65 -20.15
CA THR A 264 11.45 -13.70 -21.20
C THR A 264 11.45 -15.11 -20.64
N LYS A 265 11.87 -15.28 -19.36
CA LYS A 265 11.77 -16.52 -18.59
C LYS A 265 10.69 -16.36 -17.52
N LEU A 266 10.05 -17.45 -17.14
CA LEU A 266 9.07 -17.44 -16.06
C LEU A 266 9.74 -17.07 -14.74
N ALA A 267 9.44 -15.88 -14.21
CA ALA A 267 9.85 -15.46 -12.88
C ALA A 267 8.75 -15.79 -11.88
N THR A 268 9.12 -16.42 -10.75
CA THR A 268 8.18 -16.78 -9.68
C THR A 268 8.65 -16.28 -8.34
N GLN A 269 7.70 -15.88 -7.50
CA GLN A 269 7.97 -15.50 -6.11
C GLN A 269 6.90 -16.09 -5.20
N PHE A 270 7.32 -16.57 -4.04
CA PHE A 270 6.47 -16.98 -2.92
C PHE A 270 6.95 -16.29 -1.66
N GLY A 271 6.03 -15.89 -0.81
CA GLY A 271 6.33 -15.22 0.44
C GLY A 271 5.43 -15.69 1.57
N ALA A 272 5.94 -15.52 2.78
CA ALA A 272 5.16 -15.67 4.01
C ALA A 272 5.60 -14.60 4.99
N SER A 273 4.65 -14.04 5.74
CA SER A 273 4.93 -13.09 6.81
C SER A 273 4.01 -13.33 8.00
N ALA A 274 4.53 -13.04 9.19
CA ALA A 274 3.78 -13.12 10.42
C ALA A 274 4.11 -11.91 11.30
N ALA A 275 3.13 -11.47 12.07
CA ALA A 275 3.30 -10.41 13.04
C ALA A 275 2.48 -10.69 14.30
N HIS A 276 3.05 -10.31 15.44
CA HIS A 276 2.41 -10.32 16.74
C HIS A 276 2.65 -8.99 17.44
N SER A 277 1.63 -8.42 18.08
CA SER A 277 1.77 -7.21 18.87
C SER A 277 0.72 -7.16 20.00
N ARG A 278 1.11 -6.63 21.15
CA ARG A 278 0.20 -6.18 22.19
C ARG A 278 -0.06 -4.70 21.99
N GLU A 279 -1.24 -4.34 21.51
CA GLU A 279 -1.59 -2.96 21.17
C GLU A 279 -2.34 -2.29 22.31
N ALA A 280 -1.96 -1.04 22.62
CA ALA A 280 -2.63 -0.21 23.60
C ALA A 280 -3.45 0.90 22.93
N ARG A 281 -4.54 1.28 23.58
CA ARG A 281 -5.44 2.37 23.14
C ARG A 281 -4.71 3.68 22.87
N TYR A 282 -3.73 4.00 23.70
CA TYR A 282 -2.90 5.18 23.56
C TYR A 282 -1.50 4.76 23.13
N ALA A 283 -1.25 4.77 21.85
CA ALA A 283 0.08 4.56 21.31
C ALA A 283 1.05 5.72 21.66
N SER A 284 0.54 6.90 22.01
CA SER A 284 1.27 8.02 22.65
C SER A 284 0.31 8.88 23.44
N GLU A 285 0.81 9.63 24.41
CA GLU A 285 0.00 10.52 25.26
C GLU A 285 -0.83 11.54 24.49
N THR A 286 -0.33 11.96 23.35
CA THR A 286 -0.95 12.98 22.49
C THR A 286 -1.72 12.40 21.32
N ALA A 287 -1.58 11.09 21.05
CA ALA A 287 -2.29 10.45 19.94
C ALA A 287 -3.74 10.16 20.32
N PRO A 288 -4.70 10.51 19.47
CA PRO A 288 -6.08 10.13 19.69
C PRO A 288 -6.23 8.60 19.62
N PRO A 289 -7.22 8.01 20.29
CA PRO A 289 -7.46 6.56 20.27
C PRO A 289 -7.65 5.97 18.87
N ASN A 290 -8.01 6.80 17.90
CA ASN A 290 -8.22 6.41 16.50
C ASN A 290 -6.96 6.50 15.63
N ALA A 291 -5.79 6.75 16.21
CA ALA A 291 -4.53 6.80 15.44
C ALA A 291 -4.04 5.42 14.99
N THR A 292 -4.51 4.32 15.61
CA THR A 292 -4.19 2.96 15.17
C THR A 292 -4.73 2.63 13.78
N GLN A 293 -3.99 1.82 13.03
CA GLN A 293 -4.45 1.27 11.74
C GLN A 293 -5.37 0.06 11.89
N ILE A 294 -5.42 -0.55 13.09
CA ILE A 294 -6.30 -1.68 13.36
C ILE A 294 -7.75 -1.23 13.29
N LYS A 295 -8.53 -1.86 12.43
CA LYS A 295 -9.97 -1.64 12.27
C LYS A 295 -10.70 -2.98 12.31
N LEU A 296 -11.94 -2.96 12.77
CA LEU A 296 -12.88 -4.06 12.61
C LEU A 296 -13.36 -4.11 11.15
N SER A 297 -14.03 -5.18 10.76
CA SER A 297 -14.51 -5.38 9.38
C SER A 297 -15.54 -4.34 8.90
N ASP A 298 -16.12 -3.58 9.81
CA ASP A 298 -16.97 -2.42 9.51
C ASP A 298 -16.23 -1.07 9.53
N GLY A 299 -14.91 -1.10 9.74
CA GLY A 299 -14.07 0.09 9.82
C GLY A 299 -14.07 0.79 11.17
N VAL A 300 -14.78 0.25 12.19
CA VAL A 300 -14.73 0.77 13.55
C VAL A 300 -13.36 0.52 14.16
N ASN A 301 -12.86 1.48 14.92
CA ASN A 301 -11.63 1.30 15.69
C ASN A 301 -11.95 0.53 16.97
N PRO A 302 -11.28 -0.59 17.26
CA PRO A 302 -11.58 -1.40 18.45
C PRO A 302 -11.35 -0.66 19.77
N PHE A 303 -10.58 0.42 19.79
CA PHE A 303 -10.31 1.24 20.97
C PHE A 303 -11.28 2.41 21.17
N GLU A 304 -12.26 2.61 20.27
CA GLU A 304 -13.32 3.61 20.49
C GLU A 304 -14.25 3.15 21.64
N LEU A 305 -14.86 4.13 22.30
CA LEU A 305 -15.97 3.86 23.23
C LEU A 305 -17.08 3.14 22.46
N ASP A 306 -17.69 2.15 23.07
CA ASP A 306 -18.77 1.34 22.46
C ASP A 306 -18.34 0.52 21.22
N ALA A 307 -17.04 0.28 21.04
CA ALA A 307 -16.56 -0.45 19.86
C ALA A 307 -16.97 -1.92 19.87
N LEU A 308 -16.86 -2.60 21.01
CA LEU A 308 -17.17 -4.03 21.15
C LEU A 308 -18.38 -4.31 22.06
N ALA A 309 -18.74 -3.39 22.95
CA ALA A 309 -19.92 -3.46 23.79
C ALA A 309 -20.32 -2.07 24.27
N THR A 310 -21.60 -1.85 24.53
CA THR A 310 -22.12 -0.55 25.01
C THR A 310 -21.51 -0.18 26.36
N GLY A 311 -20.98 1.04 26.48
CA GLY A 311 -20.34 1.54 27.70
C GLY A 311 -18.92 1.00 27.94
N VAL A 312 -18.40 0.14 27.05
CA VAL A 312 -17.10 -0.50 27.22
C VAL A 312 -16.05 0.13 26.30
N THR A 313 -14.87 0.33 26.85
CA THR A 313 -13.68 0.77 26.12
C THR A 313 -12.58 -0.26 26.28
N VAL A 314 -12.03 -0.73 25.17
CA VAL A 314 -10.85 -1.60 25.15
C VAL A 314 -9.61 -0.75 25.39
N GLU A 315 -8.80 -1.16 26.35
CA GLU A 315 -7.54 -0.51 26.73
C GLU A 315 -6.33 -1.16 26.03
N LYS A 316 -6.34 -2.51 25.93
CA LYS A 316 -5.33 -3.29 25.23
C LYS A 316 -5.94 -4.49 24.51
N LEU A 317 -5.29 -4.95 23.47
CA LEU A 317 -5.61 -6.18 22.76
C LEU A 317 -4.35 -6.82 22.15
N ASP A 318 -4.38 -8.13 21.95
CA ASP A 318 -3.38 -8.83 21.16
C ASP A 318 -3.79 -8.83 19.68
N TYR A 319 -2.81 -8.58 18.84
CA TYR A 319 -2.92 -8.63 17.39
C TYR A 319 -1.97 -9.70 16.85
N ASP A 320 -2.52 -10.67 16.14
CA ASP A 320 -1.79 -11.70 15.43
C ASP A 320 -2.15 -11.68 13.96
N LEU A 321 -1.17 -11.79 13.07
CA LEU A 321 -1.40 -11.88 11.63
C LEU A 321 -0.45 -12.86 10.98
N LEU A 322 -1.00 -13.67 10.06
CA LEU A 322 -0.28 -14.48 9.09
C LEU A 322 -0.70 -14.07 7.69
N ALA A 323 0.27 -13.82 6.82
CA ALA A 323 0.03 -13.58 5.40
C ALA A 323 0.89 -14.51 4.55
N LEU A 324 0.32 -14.98 3.44
CA LEU A 324 0.99 -15.82 2.44
C LEU A 324 0.82 -15.17 1.08
N ASP A 325 1.88 -14.99 0.34
CA ASP A 325 1.83 -14.41 -1.00
C ASP A 325 2.51 -15.29 -2.04
N GLY A 326 2.05 -15.16 -3.29
CA GLY A 326 2.68 -15.85 -4.41
C GLY A 326 2.29 -15.24 -5.75
N GLY A 327 3.16 -15.44 -6.75
CA GLY A 327 2.90 -14.95 -8.07
C GLY A 327 3.94 -15.32 -9.10
N PHE A 328 3.65 -14.95 -10.34
CA PHE A 328 4.57 -15.17 -11.46
C PHE A 328 4.51 -14.01 -12.46
N LYS A 329 5.58 -13.88 -13.26
CA LYS A 329 5.71 -12.93 -14.35
C LYS A 329 6.27 -13.62 -15.58
N TYR A 330 5.70 -13.33 -16.74
CA TYR A 330 6.14 -13.88 -18.00
C TYR A 330 5.60 -13.07 -19.18
N ARG A 331 6.47 -12.61 -20.06
CA ARG A 331 6.16 -11.91 -21.32
C ARG A 331 5.14 -10.79 -21.19
N GLY A 332 5.31 -9.93 -20.21
CA GLY A 332 4.44 -8.80 -19.94
C GLY A 332 3.19 -9.14 -19.13
N PHE A 333 2.92 -10.42 -18.88
CA PHE A 333 1.84 -10.87 -18.00
C PHE A 333 2.36 -11.14 -16.60
N SER A 334 1.59 -10.75 -15.60
CA SER A 334 1.81 -11.10 -14.19
C SER A 334 0.53 -11.50 -13.51
N PHE A 335 0.64 -12.45 -12.61
CA PHE A 335 -0.42 -12.83 -11.68
C PHE A 335 0.15 -12.88 -10.27
N GLN A 336 -0.60 -12.38 -9.31
CA GLN A 336 -0.21 -12.34 -7.91
C GLN A 336 -1.41 -12.50 -7.01
N SER A 337 -1.19 -13.17 -5.88
CA SER A 337 -2.18 -13.38 -4.84
C SER A 337 -1.55 -13.18 -3.47
N GLU A 338 -2.36 -12.78 -2.51
CA GLU A 338 -1.99 -12.67 -1.11
C GLU A 338 -3.18 -13.09 -0.24
N PHE A 339 -2.92 -13.89 0.80
CA PHE A 339 -3.91 -14.40 1.76
C PHE A 339 -3.55 -13.92 3.14
N TYR A 340 -4.56 -13.63 3.95
CA TYR A 340 -4.41 -13.10 5.29
C TYR A 340 -5.29 -13.86 6.28
N ILE A 341 -4.76 -14.07 7.49
CA ILE A 341 -5.50 -14.49 8.67
C ILE A 341 -5.07 -13.58 9.81
N ARG A 342 -6.01 -12.83 10.37
CA ARG A 342 -5.80 -11.93 11.51
C ARG A 342 -6.65 -12.38 12.68
N LYS A 343 -6.08 -12.35 13.89
CA LYS A 343 -6.79 -12.55 15.15
C LYS A 343 -6.55 -11.36 16.06
N LEU A 344 -7.62 -10.81 16.60
CA LEU A 344 -7.61 -9.88 17.73
C LEU A 344 -8.13 -10.64 18.95
N SER A 345 -7.41 -10.58 20.06
CA SER A 345 -7.77 -11.35 21.27
C SER A 345 -7.23 -10.69 22.54
N ASP A 346 -7.47 -11.34 23.67
CA ASP A 346 -6.98 -10.92 24.99
C ASP A 346 -7.32 -9.45 25.30
N PHE A 347 -8.58 -9.10 25.14
CA PHE A 347 -9.08 -7.75 25.35
C PHE A 347 -9.04 -7.37 26.83
N LEU A 348 -8.17 -6.40 27.16
CA LEU A 348 -8.22 -5.71 28.45
C LEU A 348 -9.13 -4.49 28.28
N ALA A 349 -10.21 -4.42 29.03
CA ALA A 349 -11.22 -3.36 28.91
C ALA A 349 -11.76 -2.94 30.29
N ASN A 350 -12.41 -1.77 30.34
CA ASN A 350 -13.05 -1.25 31.55
C ASN A 350 -14.38 -1.91 31.90
N GLY A 351 -14.83 -2.89 31.10
CA GLY A 351 -16.07 -3.66 31.30
C GLY A 351 -16.03 -4.98 30.52
N PRO A 352 -17.06 -5.82 30.61
CA PRO A 352 -17.08 -7.10 29.94
C PRO A 352 -17.16 -6.96 28.42
N VAL A 353 -16.26 -7.62 27.73
CA VAL A 353 -16.29 -7.75 26.26
C VAL A 353 -16.96 -9.09 25.94
N PRO A 354 -18.04 -9.14 25.13
CA PRO A 354 -18.81 -10.36 24.87
C PRO A 354 -18.11 -11.34 23.93
N LEU A 355 -16.90 -11.00 23.44
CA LEU A 355 -16.12 -11.77 22.49
C LEU A 355 -14.77 -12.13 23.10
N GLU A 356 -14.37 -13.40 23.00
CA GLU A 356 -13.04 -13.85 23.40
C GLU A 356 -11.98 -13.45 22.34
N SER A 357 -12.36 -13.47 21.07
CA SER A 357 -11.50 -13.06 19.96
C SER A 357 -12.32 -12.67 18.73
N ILE A 358 -11.66 -11.94 17.82
CA ILE A 358 -12.17 -11.59 16.50
C ILE A 358 -11.20 -12.18 15.48
N VAL A 359 -11.70 -13.00 14.56
CA VAL A 359 -10.90 -13.62 13.51
C VAL A 359 -11.39 -13.15 12.14
N ASP A 360 -10.50 -12.46 11.43
CA ASP A 360 -10.74 -12.04 10.06
C ASP A 360 -9.83 -12.84 9.13
N LYS A 361 -10.36 -13.25 7.99
CA LYS A 361 -9.62 -13.88 6.90
C LYS A 361 -9.82 -13.06 5.64
N GLY A 362 -8.90 -13.13 4.70
CA GLY A 362 -9.10 -12.45 3.43
C GLY A 362 -8.07 -12.86 2.41
N PHE A 363 -8.33 -12.43 1.19
CA PHE A 363 -7.39 -12.60 0.10
C PHE A 363 -7.55 -11.48 -0.92
N GLN A 364 -6.51 -11.32 -1.72
CA GLN A 364 -6.54 -10.52 -2.93
C GLN A 364 -5.82 -11.24 -4.06
N VAL A 365 -6.28 -11.00 -5.27
CA VAL A 365 -5.64 -11.47 -6.50
C VAL A 365 -5.54 -10.32 -7.49
N GLN A 366 -4.48 -10.29 -8.27
CA GLN A 366 -4.27 -9.30 -9.31
C GLN A 366 -3.65 -9.95 -10.55
N GLY A 367 -4.28 -9.74 -11.71
CA GLY A 367 -3.71 -9.98 -13.02
C GLY A 367 -3.35 -8.66 -13.69
N MET A 368 -2.19 -8.58 -14.31
CA MET A 368 -1.77 -7.43 -15.10
C MET A 368 -1.09 -7.88 -16.39
N HIS A 369 -1.36 -7.16 -17.47
CA HIS A 369 -0.71 -7.40 -18.76
C HIS A 369 -0.22 -6.09 -19.39
N MET A 370 1.04 -6.10 -19.83
CA MET A 370 1.61 -5.03 -20.64
C MET A 370 1.19 -5.19 -22.10
N VAL A 371 0.04 -4.61 -22.46
CA VAL A 371 -0.51 -4.67 -23.83
C VAL A 371 0.47 -4.08 -24.85
N VAL A 372 1.13 -3.00 -24.47
CA VAL A 372 2.28 -2.46 -25.21
C VAL A 372 3.46 -2.42 -24.23
N PRO A 373 4.52 -3.20 -24.47
CA PRO A 373 5.65 -3.28 -23.55
C PRO A 373 6.18 -1.92 -23.12
N ARG A 374 6.29 -1.72 -21.82
CA ARG A 374 6.77 -0.50 -21.16
C ARG A 374 5.97 0.77 -21.48
N LEU A 375 4.82 0.68 -22.13
CA LEU A 375 4.00 1.85 -22.50
C LEU A 375 2.60 1.77 -21.94
N VAL A 376 1.88 0.66 -22.15
CA VAL A 376 0.50 0.51 -21.71
C VAL A 376 0.33 -0.82 -20.99
N GLY A 377 -0.07 -0.76 -19.74
CA GLY A 377 -0.48 -1.91 -18.95
C GLY A 377 -1.95 -1.83 -18.57
N VAL A 378 -2.63 -2.97 -18.57
CA VAL A 378 -4.00 -3.12 -18.05
C VAL A 378 -4.00 -4.11 -16.91
N TYR A 379 -4.90 -3.94 -15.95
CA TYR A 379 -4.98 -4.83 -14.80
C TYR A 379 -6.41 -5.01 -14.32
N LEU A 380 -6.62 -6.16 -13.69
CA LEU A 380 -7.85 -6.52 -12.99
C LEU A 380 -7.50 -7.10 -11.63
N THR A 381 -8.26 -6.74 -10.60
CA THR A 381 -8.05 -7.20 -9.24
C THR A 381 -9.36 -7.63 -8.62
N TYR A 382 -9.29 -8.55 -7.69
CA TYR A 382 -10.39 -8.95 -6.83
C TYR A 382 -9.87 -9.18 -5.40
N GLY A 383 -10.62 -8.74 -4.42
CA GLY A 383 -10.31 -8.96 -3.01
C GLY A 383 -11.57 -9.20 -2.20
N GLN A 384 -11.46 -10.05 -1.18
CA GLN A 384 -12.56 -10.38 -0.29
C GLN A 384 -12.04 -10.62 1.12
N LEU A 385 -12.84 -10.19 2.09
CA LEU A 385 -12.68 -10.50 3.50
C LEU A 385 -13.81 -11.41 3.94
N PHE A 386 -13.52 -12.24 4.93
CA PHE A 386 -14.48 -13.08 5.66
C PHE A 386 -14.32 -12.75 7.13
N ASP A 387 -15.37 -12.24 7.74
CA ASP A 387 -15.40 -11.85 9.13
C ASP A 387 -16.42 -12.66 9.92
N GLN A 388 -16.33 -12.58 11.25
CA GLN A 388 -17.29 -13.27 12.12
C GLN A 388 -18.62 -12.54 12.30
N PHE A 389 -18.79 -11.35 11.70
CA PHE A 389 -20.01 -10.53 11.75
C PHE A 389 -20.85 -10.67 10.47
N GLU A 390 -20.51 -11.61 9.58
CA GLU A 390 -21.20 -11.90 8.32
C GLU A 390 -21.35 -10.70 7.40
N ARG A 391 -20.37 -9.80 7.43
CA ARG A 391 -20.33 -8.61 6.55
C ARG A 391 -19.72 -8.94 5.19
N ASP A 392 -18.68 -9.77 5.21
CA ASP A 392 -17.96 -10.30 4.04
C ASP A 392 -17.66 -9.24 2.97
N PRO A 393 -16.93 -8.17 3.31
CA PRO A 393 -16.58 -7.11 2.37
C PRO A 393 -15.83 -7.65 1.15
N TRP A 394 -16.14 -7.11 -0.03
CA TRP A 394 -15.42 -7.48 -1.25
C TRP A 394 -15.22 -6.27 -2.17
N GLU A 395 -14.25 -6.41 -3.06
CA GLU A 395 -14.01 -5.48 -4.16
C GLU A 395 -13.69 -6.21 -5.46
N ILE A 396 -14.05 -5.58 -6.55
CA ILE A 396 -13.48 -5.83 -7.87
C ILE A 396 -12.99 -4.50 -8.43
N SER A 397 -11.77 -4.48 -8.95
CA SER A 397 -11.25 -3.26 -9.53
C SER A 397 -10.42 -3.54 -10.78
N GLY A 398 -10.27 -2.54 -11.61
CA GLY A 398 -9.47 -2.65 -12.82
C GLY A 398 -9.09 -1.29 -13.37
N GLY A 399 -8.13 -1.27 -14.26
CA GLY A 399 -7.66 -0.03 -14.81
C GLY A 399 -6.57 -0.18 -15.84
N ALA A 400 -6.04 0.97 -16.23
CA ALA A 400 -4.93 1.06 -17.18
C ALA A 400 -3.85 2.03 -16.66
N SER A 401 -2.60 1.66 -16.92
CA SER A 401 -1.44 2.49 -16.66
C SER A 401 -0.75 2.83 -17.97
N PHE A 402 -0.51 4.10 -18.19
CA PHE A 402 0.23 4.62 -19.33
C PHE A 402 1.56 5.21 -18.85
N TYR A 403 2.65 4.83 -19.49
CA TYR A 403 4.03 5.23 -19.17
C TYR A 403 4.64 6.05 -20.32
N PRO A 404 4.43 7.38 -20.35
CA PRO A 404 4.82 8.22 -21.49
C PRO A 404 6.30 8.12 -21.86
N SER A 405 7.18 8.02 -20.86
CA SER A 405 8.64 7.91 -21.02
C SER A 405 9.13 6.47 -21.25
N ARG A 406 8.23 5.48 -21.34
CA ARG A 406 8.57 4.05 -21.37
C ARG A 406 9.48 3.61 -20.20
N THR A 407 9.42 4.35 -19.10
CA THR A 407 10.10 4.08 -17.83
C THR A 407 9.09 4.19 -16.69
N ARG A 408 9.44 3.67 -15.52
CA ARG A 408 8.59 3.80 -14.32
C ARG A 408 8.63 5.22 -13.72
N SER A 409 9.47 6.09 -14.28
CA SER A 409 9.65 7.45 -13.75
C SER A 409 8.41 8.32 -13.88
N TRP A 410 7.54 8.06 -14.84
CA TRP A 410 6.29 8.79 -15.01
C TRP A 410 5.18 7.83 -15.44
N ARG A 411 4.08 7.83 -14.69
CA ARG A 411 2.89 7.04 -14.98
C ARG A 411 1.64 7.90 -14.91
N VAL A 412 0.70 7.69 -15.83
CA VAL A 412 -0.70 8.12 -15.74
C VAL A 412 -1.56 6.88 -15.54
N ASN A 413 -2.47 6.90 -14.58
CA ASN A 413 -3.29 5.76 -14.20
C ASN A 413 -4.77 6.13 -14.18
N LEU A 414 -5.61 5.29 -14.80
CA LEU A 414 -7.05 5.26 -14.65
C LEU A 414 -7.42 4.01 -13.86
N HIS A 415 -8.23 4.17 -12.82
CA HIS A 415 -8.64 3.10 -11.92
C HIS A 415 -10.12 3.17 -11.60
N LEU A 416 -10.82 2.05 -11.74
CA LEU A 416 -12.23 1.88 -11.43
C LEU A 416 -12.36 0.79 -10.37
N ILE A 417 -13.11 1.06 -9.32
CA ILE A 417 -13.32 0.14 -8.20
C ILE A 417 -14.82 0.02 -7.96
N LYS A 418 -15.31 -1.19 -7.84
CA LYS A 418 -16.59 -1.51 -7.22
C LYS A 418 -16.28 -2.19 -5.89
N VAL A 419 -16.77 -1.61 -4.80
CA VAL A 419 -16.58 -2.11 -3.44
C VAL A 419 -17.92 -2.30 -2.76
N GLU A 420 -17.99 -3.28 -1.87
CA GLU A 420 -19.14 -3.54 -1.01
C GLU A 420 -18.70 -3.62 0.45
N LYS A 421 -19.32 -2.80 1.32
CA LYS A 421 -19.10 -2.75 2.76
C LYS A 421 -17.63 -2.58 3.17
N SER A 422 -16.90 -1.64 2.54
CA SER A 422 -15.48 -1.44 2.77
C SER A 422 -15.12 -1.34 4.25
N PRO A 423 -14.19 -2.16 4.76
CA PRO A 423 -13.68 -2.04 6.14
C PRO A 423 -12.52 -1.05 6.24
N ALA A 424 -11.90 -0.73 5.12
CA ALA A 424 -10.74 0.13 5.08
C ALA A 424 -11.14 1.60 5.29
N ALA A 425 -10.36 2.31 6.06
CA ALA A 425 -10.60 3.70 6.43
C ALA A 425 -9.31 4.52 6.32
N SER A 426 -8.64 4.40 5.20
CA SER A 426 -7.39 5.12 4.99
C SER A 426 -7.64 6.44 4.25
N ASN A 427 -7.24 7.56 4.84
CA ASN A 427 -7.21 8.85 4.16
C ASN A 427 -6.24 8.85 2.96
N PHE A 428 -5.40 7.83 2.83
CA PHE A 428 -4.37 7.71 1.80
C PHE A 428 -4.77 6.77 0.66
N GLY A 429 -5.66 5.81 0.92
CA GLY A 429 -6.12 4.81 -0.05
C GLY A 429 -7.29 5.28 -0.90
N PHE A 430 -7.97 4.30 -1.47
CA PHE A 430 -9.16 4.50 -2.28
C PHE A 430 -10.46 4.32 -1.49
N TYR A 431 -10.37 3.85 -0.23
CA TYR A 431 -11.51 3.30 0.50
C TYR A 431 -11.93 4.20 1.65
N THR A 432 -13.22 4.14 1.96
CA THR A 432 -13.84 4.78 3.12
C THR A 432 -14.64 3.72 3.88
N SER A 433 -14.58 3.74 5.22
CA SER A 433 -15.33 2.80 6.07
C SER A 433 -16.81 2.75 5.72
N GLY A 434 -17.34 1.53 5.57
CA GLY A 434 -18.75 1.29 5.28
C GLY A 434 -19.17 1.57 3.85
N GLN A 435 -18.30 2.08 2.99
CA GLN A 435 -18.63 2.41 1.60
C GLN A 435 -19.09 1.17 0.84
N SER A 436 -20.23 1.31 0.15
CA SER A 436 -20.70 0.42 -0.90
C SER A 436 -20.96 1.22 -2.14
N GLY A 437 -20.30 0.91 -3.26
CA GLY A 437 -20.46 1.70 -4.48
C GLY A 437 -19.27 1.64 -5.42
N THR A 438 -19.13 2.69 -6.21
CA THR A 438 -18.11 2.79 -7.24
C THR A 438 -17.15 3.94 -6.95
N THR A 439 -15.87 3.72 -7.10
CA THR A 439 -14.83 4.75 -7.05
C THR A 439 -14.18 4.87 -8.42
N ILE A 440 -14.06 6.09 -8.92
CA ILE A 440 -13.29 6.43 -10.11
C ILE A 440 -12.07 7.21 -9.65
N SER A 441 -10.89 6.83 -10.11
CA SER A 441 -9.65 7.56 -9.83
C SER A 441 -8.83 7.76 -11.09
N ILE A 442 -8.33 8.98 -11.25
CA ILE A 442 -7.35 9.33 -12.29
C ILE A 442 -6.16 9.95 -11.56
N GLY A 443 -4.99 9.38 -11.77
CA GLY A 443 -3.78 9.84 -11.12
C GLY A 443 -2.59 9.94 -12.06
N THR A 444 -1.64 10.77 -11.69
CA THR A 444 -0.31 10.76 -12.29
C THR A 444 0.74 10.73 -11.19
N ASP A 445 1.71 9.85 -11.33
CA ASP A 445 2.81 9.76 -10.39
C ASP A 445 4.17 9.85 -11.08
N ILE A 446 5.12 10.41 -10.34
CA ILE A 446 6.51 10.57 -10.74
C ILE A 446 7.36 9.84 -9.70
N LEU A 447 8.33 9.05 -10.17
CA LEU A 447 9.29 8.31 -9.36
C LEU A 447 10.70 8.49 -9.94
N LEU A 448 11.54 9.26 -9.27
CA LEU A 448 12.89 9.64 -9.73
C LEU A 448 13.96 9.08 -8.81
#